data_e6f38c19dc4e6373cda8eae527cbf223
#
_entry.id   e6f38c19dc4e6373cda8eae527cbf223
#
_cell.length_a   1.000
_cell.length_b   1.000
_cell.length_c   1.000
_cell.angle_alpha   90.00
_cell.angle_beta   90.00
_cell.angle_gamma   90.00
#
_symmetry.space_group_name_H-M   'P 1'
#
loop_
_entity.id
_entity.type
_entity.pdbx_description
1 polymer ?
#
loop_
_entity_poly.entity_id
_entity_poly.type
_entity_poly.pdbx_seq_one_letter_code
_entity_poly.pdbx_strand_id
1 'polypeptide(L)'
;MVKEGEALADLHPQIVVKVPMIKEGLKAIAYFTEQGIRTNCTLVFSVGQALLAAKAGATYVSPFIGRLDDISTDGLVLIEDIRTVYDNYEYETQILAASVRHTMHIVECAKIGADVMTGPLNAIEGLLKHPLTDSGLEKFLADYAKGNS
;
A
#
# COMPACT_ATOMS: atom_id res chain seq x y z
N MET A 1 -18.87 3.51 -14.56
CA MET A 1 -17.97 3.69 -13.37
C MET A 1 -18.75 4.13 -12.14
N VAL A 2 -19.45 5.27 -12.13
CA VAL A 2 -20.18 5.77 -10.94
C VAL A 2 -21.23 4.78 -10.46
N LYS A 3 -22.16 4.37 -11.31
CA LYS A 3 -23.23 3.40 -10.93
C LYS A 3 -22.70 2.08 -10.39
N GLU A 4 -21.61 1.59 -10.95
CA GLU A 4 -20.98 0.35 -10.48
C GLU A 4 -20.34 0.56 -9.11
N GLY A 5 -19.68 1.70 -8.90
CA GLY A 5 -19.06 2.05 -7.62
C GLY A 5 -20.08 2.24 -6.51
N GLU A 6 -21.22 2.88 -6.80
CA GLU A 6 -22.33 3.00 -5.85
C GLU A 6 -22.88 1.62 -5.46
N ALA A 7 -23.14 0.76 -6.45
CA ALA A 7 -23.62 -0.59 -6.21
C ALA A 7 -22.64 -1.43 -5.36
N LEU A 8 -21.33 -1.25 -5.56
CA LEU A 8 -20.31 -1.91 -4.75
C LEU A 8 -20.30 -1.36 -3.30
N ALA A 9 -20.36 -0.04 -3.15
CA ALA A 9 -20.35 0.61 -1.84
C ALA A 9 -21.59 0.22 -0.99
N ASP A 10 -22.73 0.02 -1.64
CA ASP A 10 -23.98 -0.39 -0.98
C ASP A 10 -23.94 -1.81 -0.39
N LEU A 11 -23.00 -2.66 -0.84
CA LEU A 11 -22.89 -4.03 -0.34
C LEU A 11 -22.44 -4.09 1.13
N HIS A 12 -21.55 -3.21 1.55
CA HIS A 12 -21.05 -3.17 2.92
C HIS A 12 -20.29 -1.87 3.22
N PRO A 13 -20.44 -1.27 4.41
CA PRO A 13 -19.79 0.00 4.75
C PRO A 13 -18.25 -0.05 4.79
N GLN A 14 -17.65 -1.23 4.83
CA GLN A 14 -16.18 -1.39 4.79
C GLN A 14 -15.61 -1.42 3.38
N ILE A 15 -16.43 -1.45 2.34
CA ILE A 15 -15.96 -1.48 0.97
C ILE A 15 -15.32 -0.15 0.59
N VAL A 16 -14.17 -0.23 -0.05
CA VAL A 16 -13.47 0.88 -0.68
C VAL A 16 -13.47 0.63 -2.20
N VAL A 17 -14.03 1.57 -2.95
CA VAL A 17 -14.18 1.43 -4.41
C VAL A 17 -12.85 1.73 -5.10
N LYS A 18 -12.33 0.77 -5.85
CA LYS A 18 -11.09 0.95 -6.61
C LYS A 18 -11.37 1.63 -7.95
N VAL A 19 -10.68 2.74 -8.21
CA VAL A 19 -10.87 3.58 -9.39
C VAL A 19 -9.52 3.82 -10.08
N PRO A 20 -9.40 3.62 -11.39
CA PRO A 20 -8.13 3.83 -12.09
C PRO A 20 -7.77 5.31 -12.22
N MET A 21 -6.46 5.59 -12.25
CA MET A 21 -5.91 6.94 -12.41
C MET A 21 -6.02 7.43 -13.85
N ILE A 22 -7.23 7.76 -14.26
CA ILE A 22 -7.57 8.40 -15.53
C ILE A 22 -8.47 9.60 -15.27
N LYS A 23 -8.65 10.45 -16.27
CA LYS A 23 -9.48 11.66 -16.13
C LYS A 23 -10.89 11.36 -15.60
N GLU A 24 -11.55 10.36 -16.16
CA GLU A 24 -12.89 9.95 -15.70
C GLU A 24 -12.86 9.30 -14.31
N GLY A 25 -11.75 8.64 -13.97
CA GLY A 25 -11.52 8.14 -12.61
C GLY A 25 -11.43 9.24 -11.58
N LEU A 26 -10.71 10.33 -11.87
CA LEU A 26 -10.63 11.49 -10.96
C LEU A 26 -11.99 12.14 -10.75
N LYS A 27 -12.80 12.28 -11.79
CA LYS A 27 -14.18 12.78 -11.67
C LYS A 27 -15.03 11.87 -10.78
N ALA A 28 -14.91 10.55 -10.96
CA ALA A 28 -15.61 9.57 -10.14
C ALA A 28 -15.17 9.64 -8.68
N ILE A 29 -13.87 9.77 -8.41
CA ILE A 29 -13.34 9.93 -7.04
C ILE A 29 -13.91 11.19 -6.38
N ALA A 30 -13.91 12.32 -7.07
CA ALA A 30 -14.49 13.55 -6.54
C ALA A 30 -15.98 13.39 -6.20
N TYR A 31 -16.74 12.78 -7.10
CA TYR A 31 -18.14 12.47 -6.85
C TYR A 31 -18.33 11.53 -5.64
N PHE A 32 -17.59 10.44 -5.56
CA PHE A 32 -17.66 9.51 -4.44
C PHE A 32 -17.30 10.16 -3.11
N THR A 33 -16.31 11.05 -3.12
CA THR A 33 -15.90 11.82 -1.93
C THR A 33 -17.07 12.67 -1.40
N GLU A 34 -17.78 13.34 -2.29
CA GLU A 34 -18.98 14.12 -1.92
C GLU A 34 -20.11 13.24 -1.36
N GLN A 35 -20.20 12.01 -1.80
CA GLN A 35 -21.18 11.03 -1.31
C GLN A 35 -20.72 10.26 -0.05
N GLY A 36 -19.53 10.55 0.47
CA GLY A 36 -18.97 9.83 1.62
C GLY A 36 -18.53 8.39 1.30
N ILE A 37 -18.37 8.04 0.04
CA ILE A 37 -17.89 6.75 -0.42
C ILE A 37 -16.36 6.77 -0.50
N ARG A 38 -15.70 5.84 0.19
CA ARG A 38 -14.24 5.73 0.18
C ARG A 38 -13.72 5.13 -1.12
N THR A 39 -12.62 5.69 -1.61
CA THR A 39 -12.01 5.25 -2.86
C THR A 39 -10.53 4.93 -2.71
N ASN A 40 -10.05 4.02 -3.57
CA ASN A 40 -8.64 3.75 -3.79
C ASN A 40 -8.30 4.06 -5.25
N CYS A 41 -7.51 5.12 -5.46
CA CYS A 41 -7.03 5.48 -6.79
C CYS A 41 -5.86 4.56 -7.16
N THR A 42 -6.08 3.67 -8.12
CA THR A 42 -5.10 2.66 -8.55
C THR A 42 -4.41 3.02 -9.85
N LEU A 43 -3.36 2.28 -10.21
CA LEU A 43 -2.52 2.50 -11.39
C LEU A 43 -1.81 3.86 -11.34
N VAL A 44 -1.22 4.16 -10.21
CA VAL A 44 -0.44 5.38 -10.01
C VAL A 44 1.05 5.08 -10.19
N PHE A 45 1.70 5.84 -11.09
CA PHE A 45 3.09 5.67 -11.48
C PHE A 45 3.91 6.96 -11.41
N SER A 46 3.31 8.06 -10.96
CA SER A 46 4.01 9.34 -10.79
C SER A 46 3.48 10.13 -9.59
N VAL A 47 4.31 11.05 -9.11
CA VAL A 47 3.93 11.97 -8.02
C VAL A 47 2.78 12.88 -8.45
N GLY A 48 2.80 13.35 -9.70
CA GLY A 48 1.72 14.18 -10.23
C GLY A 48 0.37 13.48 -10.22
N GLN A 49 0.32 12.20 -10.56
CA GLN A 49 -0.88 11.38 -10.45
C GLN A 49 -1.35 11.25 -9.00
N ALA A 50 -0.43 10.99 -8.08
CA ALA A 50 -0.75 10.89 -6.66
C ALA A 50 -1.27 12.21 -6.07
N LEU A 51 -0.72 13.34 -6.50
CA LEU A 51 -1.18 14.67 -6.12
C LEU A 51 -2.63 14.92 -6.59
N LEU A 52 -2.94 14.59 -7.83
CA LEU A 52 -4.31 14.72 -8.37
C LEU A 52 -5.30 13.80 -7.63
N ALA A 53 -4.90 12.58 -7.29
CA ALA A 53 -5.72 11.65 -6.52
C ALA A 53 -6.07 12.22 -5.14
N ALA A 54 -5.10 12.79 -4.44
CA ALA A 54 -5.32 13.44 -3.15
C ALA A 54 -6.24 14.66 -3.27
N LYS A 55 -6.03 15.49 -4.29
CA LYS A 55 -6.89 16.64 -4.57
C LYS A 55 -8.34 16.26 -4.89
N ALA A 56 -8.56 15.11 -5.53
CA ALA A 56 -9.89 14.59 -5.79
C ALA A 56 -10.57 13.98 -4.54
N GLY A 57 -9.83 13.78 -3.45
CA GLY A 57 -10.33 13.26 -2.19
C GLY A 57 -10.24 11.75 -2.03
N ALA A 58 -9.37 11.07 -2.79
CA ALA A 58 -9.15 9.64 -2.63
C ALA A 58 -8.77 9.29 -1.20
N THR A 59 -9.35 8.20 -0.65
CA THR A 59 -8.98 7.68 0.66
C THR A 59 -7.61 7.03 0.61
N TYR A 60 -7.35 6.27 -0.45
CA TYR A 60 -6.07 5.62 -0.72
C TYR A 60 -5.57 5.94 -2.12
N VAL A 61 -4.26 5.97 -2.26
CA VAL A 61 -3.58 5.98 -3.55
C VAL A 61 -2.70 4.74 -3.64
N SER A 62 -2.74 4.02 -4.76
CA SER A 62 -1.94 2.81 -4.96
C SER A 62 -0.85 3.03 -6.00
N PRO A 63 0.34 3.52 -5.59
CA PRO A 63 1.52 3.53 -6.44
C PRO A 63 2.07 2.11 -6.63
N PHE A 64 2.45 1.78 -7.87
CA PHE A 64 2.87 0.46 -8.29
C PHE A 64 4.39 0.34 -8.32
N ILE A 65 4.98 -0.23 -7.28
CA ILE A 65 6.44 -0.35 -7.13
C ILE A 65 7.03 -1.34 -8.13
N GLY A 66 6.55 -2.57 -8.11
CA GLY A 66 7.15 -3.65 -8.90
C GLY A 66 7.07 -3.42 -10.40
N ARG A 67 6.00 -2.82 -10.92
CA ARG A 67 5.91 -2.47 -12.34
C ARG A 67 6.91 -1.40 -12.77
N LEU A 68 7.26 -0.46 -11.89
CA LEU A 68 8.33 0.49 -12.17
C LEU A 68 9.69 -0.20 -12.17
N ASP A 69 9.94 -1.09 -11.22
CA ASP A 69 11.15 -1.89 -11.19
C ASP A 69 11.32 -2.71 -12.48
N ASP A 70 10.22 -3.25 -13.03
CA ASP A 70 10.21 -4.01 -14.29
C ASP A 70 10.73 -3.21 -15.48
N ILE A 71 10.63 -1.89 -15.46
CA ILE A 71 11.15 -0.99 -16.50
C ILE A 71 12.40 -0.23 -16.08
N SER A 72 13.15 -0.77 -15.13
CA SER A 72 14.42 -0.20 -14.62
C SER A 72 14.26 1.18 -13.98
N THR A 73 13.11 1.44 -13.36
CA THR A 73 12.85 2.63 -12.57
C THR A 73 12.63 2.21 -11.12
N ASP A 74 13.33 2.84 -10.18
CA ASP A 74 13.18 2.50 -8.75
C ASP A 74 11.80 2.92 -8.22
N GLY A 75 10.93 1.93 -8.01
CA GLY A 75 9.57 2.15 -7.53
C GLY A 75 9.50 2.70 -6.09
N LEU A 76 10.52 2.45 -5.27
CA LEU A 76 10.58 2.97 -3.89
C LEU A 76 10.76 4.49 -3.87
N VAL A 77 11.47 5.06 -4.83
CA VAL A 77 11.61 6.53 -4.98
C VAL A 77 10.25 7.18 -5.18
N LEU A 78 9.35 6.55 -5.93
CA LEU A 78 7.98 7.05 -6.09
C LEU A 78 7.24 7.13 -4.75
N ILE A 79 7.35 6.10 -3.91
CA ILE A 79 6.73 6.08 -2.57
C ILE A 79 7.29 7.21 -1.71
N GLU A 80 8.61 7.39 -1.70
CA GLU A 80 9.31 8.42 -0.94
C GLU A 80 8.87 9.83 -1.36
N ASP A 81 8.81 10.07 -2.66
CA ASP A 81 8.39 11.37 -3.20
C ASP A 81 6.92 11.67 -2.91
N ILE A 82 6.04 10.67 -3.01
CA ILE A 82 4.62 10.85 -2.65
C ILE A 82 4.49 11.16 -1.16
N ARG A 83 5.22 10.43 -0.30
CA ARG A 83 5.21 10.70 1.15
C ARG A 83 5.63 12.13 1.45
N THR A 84 6.69 12.59 0.81
CA THR A 84 7.18 13.97 0.95
C THR A 84 6.12 14.99 0.57
N VAL A 85 5.46 14.82 -0.58
CA VAL A 85 4.42 15.75 -1.04
C VAL A 85 3.20 15.71 -0.11
N TYR A 86 2.77 14.54 0.31
CA TYR A 86 1.61 14.41 1.19
C TYR A 86 1.87 15.01 2.58
N ASP A 87 3.07 14.85 3.10
CA ASP A 87 3.45 15.46 4.37
C ASP A 87 3.56 16.98 4.27
N ASN A 88 4.09 17.52 3.18
CA ASN A 88 4.21 18.97 2.96
C ASN A 88 2.85 19.68 3.00
N TYR A 89 1.80 19.06 2.54
CA TYR A 89 0.47 19.64 2.45
C TYR A 89 -0.55 19.00 3.40
N GLU A 90 -0.09 18.09 4.25
CA GLU A 90 -0.93 17.39 5.24
C GLU A 90 -2.16 16.72 4.60
N TYR A 91 -1.98 16.08 3.44
CA TYR A 91 -3.06 15.32 2.80
C TYR A 91 -3.41 14.08 3.63
N GLU A 92 -4.72 13.87 3.79
CA GLU A 92 -5.25 12.71 4.53
C GLU A 92 -5.23 11.41 3.70
N THR A 93 -5.06 11.50 2.38
CA THR A 93 -4.96 10.33 1.49
C THR A 93 -3.82 9.42 1.95
N GLN A 94 -4.12 8.16 2.17
CA GLN A 94 -3.15 7.17 2.60
C GLN A 94 -2.43 6.52 1.41
N ILE A 95 -1.15 6.25 1.59
CA ILE A 95 -0.31 5.58 0.58
C ILE A 95 -0.44 4.08 0.77
N LEU A 96 -1.05 3.40 -0.20
CA LEU A 96 -1.18 1.95 -0.28
C LEU A 96 -0.15 1.44 -1.30
N ALA A 97 1.01 1.03 -0.83
CA ALA A 97 2.05 0.48 -1.69
C ALA A 97 1.55 -0.80 -2.38
N ALA A 98 1.55 -0.80 -3.70
CA ALA A 98 1.03 -1.87 -4.53
C ALA A 98 2.10 -2.44 -5.47
N SER A 99 1.77 -3.57 -6.12
CA SER A 99 2.75 -4.29 -6.95
C SER A 99 4.02 -4.65 -6.18
N VAL A 100 3.85 -5.00 -4.92
CA VAL A 100 4.92 -5.49 -4.04
C VAL A 100 5.35 -6.87 -4.50
N ARG A 101 6.66 -7.07 -4.67
CA ARG A 101 7.21 -8.30 -5.25
C ARG A 101 7.96 -9.17 -4.23
N HIS A 102 8.50 -8.59 -3.17
CA HIS A 102 9.34 -9.29 -2.20
C HIS A 102 9.34 -8.59 -0.84
N THR A 103 9.88 -9.27 0.16
CA THR A 103 9.91 -8.83 1.56
C THR A 103 10.57 -7.46 1.75
N MET A 104 11.65 -7.17 1.01
CA MET A 104 12.35 -5.87 1.16
C MET A 104 11.52 -4.70 0.65
N HIS A 105 10.62 -4.88 -0.32
CA HIS A 105 9.64 -3.84 -0.67
C HIS A 105 8.80 -3.44 0.55
N ILE A 106 8.35 -4.42 1.35
CA ILE A 106 7.55 -4.17 2.55
C ILE A 106 8.35 -3.37 3.58
N VAL A 107 9.57 -3.82 3.87
CA VAL A 107 10.44 -3.18 4.87
C VAL A 107 10.77 -1.74 4.47
N GLU A 108 11.18 -1.52 3.23
CA GLU A 108 11.54 -0.18 2.75
C GLU A 108 10.32 0.75 2.68
N CYS A 109 9.15 0.25 2.26
CA CYS A 109 7.91 1.04 2.31
C CYS A 109 7.56 1.45 3.74
N ALA A 110 7.73 0.56 4.71
CA ALA A 110 7.49 0.87 6.11
C ALA A 110 8.45 1.95 6.64
N LYS A 111 9.73 1.89 6.24
CA LYS A 111 10.72 2.91 6.59
C LYS A 111 10.41 4.28 6.01
N ILE A 112 9.92 4.32 4.78
CA ILE A 112 9.51 5.56 4.10
C ILE A 112 8.25 6.15 4.74
N GLY A 113 7.37 5.32 5.27
CA GLY A 113 6.12 5.76 5.87
C GLY A 113 4.89 5.53 4.98
N ALA A 114 4.90 4.50 4.13
CA ALA A 114 3.67 4.05 3.49
C ALA A 114 2.68 3.58 4.56
N ASP A 115 1.40 3.92 4.39
CA ASP A 115 0.37 3.65 5.39
C ASP A 115 -0.14 2.20 5.32
N VAL A 116 -0.19 1.65 4.12
CA VAL A 116 -0.74 0.33 3.82
C VAL A 116 0.09 -0.32 2.73
N MET A 117 0.10 -1.64 2.67
CA MET A 117 0.66 -2.38 1.54
C MET A 117 -0.26 -3.53 1.13
N THR A 118 -0.21 -3.89 -0.13
CA THR A 118 -0.77 -5.13 -0.65
C THR A 118 0.33 -5.90 -1.36
N GLY A 119 0.41 -7.19 -1.10
CA GLY A 119 1.48 -8.01 -1.67
C GLY A 119 1.19 -9.50 -1.57
N PRO A 120 2.02 -10.34 -2.20
CA PRO A 120 1.87 -11.78 -2.16
C PRO A 120 2.20 -12.34 -0.76
N LEU A 121 1.52 -13.42 -0.39
CA LEU A 121 1.69 -14.06 0.92
C LEU A 121 3.16 -14.40 1.23
N ASN A 122 3.90 -14.91 0.25
CA ASN A 122 5.32 -15.26 0.44
C ASN A 122 6.19 -14.06 0.84
N ALA A 123 5.89 -12.86 0.35
CA ALA A 123 6.61 -11.65 0.75
C ALA A 123 6.30 -11.27 2.22
N ILE A 124 5.07 -11.47 2.66
CA ILE A 124 4.64 -11.23 4.04
C ILE A 124 5.24 -12.28 4.98
N GLU A 125 5.18 -13.56 4.61
CA GLU A 125 5.78 -14.64 5.40
C GLU A 125 7.31 -14.47 5.52
N GLY A 126 7.95 -13.92 4.51
CA GLY A 126 9.39 -13.60 4.54
C GLY A 126 9.79 -12.68 5.69
N LEU A 127 8.87 -11.85 6.20
CA LEU A 127 9.12 -10.99 7.36
C LEU A 127 9.38 -11.77 8.65
N LEU A 128 8.89 -13.01 8.74
CA LEU A 128 9.09 -13.87 9.91
C LEU A 128 10.45 -14.57 9.92
N LYS A 129 11.09 -14.70 8.77
CA LYS A 129 12.28 -15.54 8.59
C LYS A 129 13.55 -14.81 9.03
N HIS A 130 14.27 -15.40 9.98
CA HIS A 130 15.61 -14.96 10.35
C HIS A 130 16.42 -16.13 10.88
N PRO A 131 17.66 -16.37 10.38
CA PRO A 131 18.49 -17.48 10.83
C PRO A 131 18.78 -17.48 12.33
N LEU A 132 18.95 -16.31 12.93
CA LEU A 132 19.21 -16.18 14.37
C LEU A 132 17.99 -16.50 15.23
N THR A 133 16.78 -16.34 14.71
CA THR A 133 15.55 -16.77 15.39
C THR A 133 15.54 -18.29 15.49
N ASP A 134 15.84 -18.97 14.38
CA ASP A 134 15.86 -20.42 14.32
C ASP A 134 16.92 -21.00 15.25
N SER A 135 18.16 -20.51 15.18
CA SER A 135 19.25 -20.97 16.04
C SER A 135 19.03 -20.60 17.52
N GLY A 136 18.47 -19.44 17.78
CA GLY A 136 18.09 -19.00 19.14
C GLY A 136 17.02 -19.89 19.77
N LEU A 137 15.99 -20.25 18.98
CA LEU A 137 14.94 -21.16 19.44
C LEU A 137 15.50 -22.56 19.74
N GLU A 138 16.34 -23.08 18.87
CA GLU A 138 17.04 -24.38 19.10
C GLU A 138 17.84 -24.35 20.41
N LYS A 139 18.57 -23.28 20.65
CA LYS A 139 19.33 -23.10 21.88
C LYS A 139 18.42 -23.02 23.11
N PHE A 140 17.33 -22.27 23.07
CA PHE A 140 16.38 -22.19 24.17
C PHE A 140 15.75 -23.53 24.48
N LEU A 141 15.38 -24.31 23.47
CA LEU A 141 14.82 -25.63 23.66
C LEU A 141 15.84 -26.62 24.24
N ALA A 142 17.12 -26.56 23.81
CA ALA A 142 18.19 -27.34 24.36
C ALA A 142 18.48 -27.01 25.84
N ASP A 143 18.53 -25.72 26.16
CA ASP A 143 18.74 -25.26 27.55
C ASP A 143 17.57 -25.64 28.47
N TYR A 144 16.32 -25.52 27.96
CA TYR A 144 15.14 -25.99 28.68
C TYR A 144 15.17 -27.49 28.96
N ALA A 145 15.53 -28.30 28.00
CA ALA A 145 15.65 -29.74 28.17
C ALA A 145 16.71 -30.10 29.22
N LYS A 146 17.84 -29.37 29.28
CA LYS A 146 18.88 -29.55 30.29
C LYS A 146 18.41 -29.14 31.70
N GLY A 147 17.64 -28.08 31.82
CA GLY A 147 17.10 -27.61 33.10
C GLY A 147 16.05 -28.54 33.72
N ASN A 148 15.42 -29.40 32.91
CA ASN A 148 14.42 -30.37 33.31
C ASN A 148 14.94 -31.80 33.47
N SER A 149 16.23 -32.01 33.28
CA SER A 149 16.89 -33.32 33.43
C SER A 149 17.53 -33.51 34.83
#